data_d5972f69e5249fdb86d55d356057515a
#
_entry.id   d5972f69e5249fdb86d55d356057515a
#
_cell.length_a   1.000
_cell.length_b   1.000
_cell.length_c   1.000
_cell.angle_alpha   90.00
_cell.angle_beta   90.00
_cell.angle_gamma   90.00
#
_symmetry.space_group_name_H-M   'P 1'
#
loop_
_entity.id
_entity.type
_entity.pdbx_description
1 polymer ?
#
loop_
_entity_poly.entity_id
_entity_poly.type
_entity_poly.pdbx_seq_one_letter_code
_entity_poly.pdbx_strand_id
1 'polypeptide(L)'
;YYYGAASLSHPVEWKNAHVARVMEMVHSNVNNPSIVIWSLGNEAGPGQNFVAAYEALKQFDLSRPVQYERNNSIVDMGSNQYPSIGWVRGAVKGNYDIKYPFHISEYAHSMGNACGNLIDYWEAIESTNFFCGGAIWDWVDQSMYNYDKKTGKRYLAYGGDFGDIPNDGQFVMN
;
A
#
# COMPACT_ATOMS: atom_id res chain seq x y z
N TYR A 1 -5.74 11.84 4.34
CA TYR A 1 -4.76 11.65 3.25
C TYR A 1 -4.42 12.99 2.62
N TYR A 2 -3.17 13.40 2.71
CA TYR A 2 -2.77 14.70 2.22
C TYR A 2 -1.61 14.55 1.22
N TYR A 3 -1.87 14.85 -0.05
CA TYR A 3 -0.94 14.57 -1.15
C TYR A 3 -0.16 15.80 -1.64
N GLY A 4 -0.55 16.98 -1.20
CA GLY A 4 0.03 18.25 -1.65
C GLY A 4 1.27 18.69 -0.89
N ALA A 5 1.69 19.93 -1.15
CA ALA A 5 2.84 20.56 -0.52
C ALA A 5 2.76 20.67 1.03
N ALA A 6 1.56 20.52 1.59
CA ALA A 6 1.36 20.50 3.03
C ALA A 6 1.60 19.12 3.68
N SER A 7 1.91 18.05 2.89
CA SER A 7 2.26 16.75 3.47
C SER A 7 3.60 16.84 4.20
N LEU A 8 3.74 16.04 5.28
CA LEU A 8 4.98 15.97 6.06
C LEU A 8 6.18 15.42 5.25
N SER A 9 5.94 14.93 4.04
CA SER A 9 7.00 14.47 3.16
C SER A 9 7.86 15.59 2.56
N HIS A 10 7.42 16.86 2.63
CA HIS A 10 8.13 18.01 2.09
C HIS A 10 9.01 18.78 3.12
N PRO A 11 8.53 19.11 4.33
CA PRO A 11 9.29 19.89 5.27
C PRO A 11 10.54 19.15 5.76
N VAL A 12 11.68 19.82 5.71
CA VAL A 12 12.99 19.21 6.01
C VAL A 12 13.13 18.73 7.45
N GLU A 13 12.43 19.35 8.38
CA GLU A 13 12.38 18.95 9.79
C GLU A 13 11.82 17.54 10.01
N TRP A 14 11.02 17.02 9.07
CA TRP A 14 10.49 15.66 9.11
C TRP A 14 11.37 14.63 8.39
N LYS A 15 12.45 15.06 7.73
CA LYS A 15 13.35 14.18 6.98
C LYS A 15 13.86 13.02 7.81
N ASN A 16 14.40 13.32 9.00
CA ASN A 16 14.98 12.29 9.85
C ASN A 16 13.93 11.27 10.34
N ALA A 17 12.70 11.72 10.58
CA ALA A 17 11.60 10.82 10.94
C ALA A 17 11.23 9.85 9.80
N HIS A 18 11.16 10.34 8.56
CA HIS A 18 10.92 9.49 7.39
C HIS A 18 12.03 8.45 7.20
N VAL A 19 13.29 8.88 7.25
CA VAL A 19 14.44 7.98 7.15
C VAL A 19 14.43 6.94 8.27
N ALA A 20 14.21 7.37 9.52
CA ALA A 20 14.19 6.46 10.66
C ALA A 20 13.12 5.38 10.52
N ARG A 21 11.89 5.73 10.14
CA ARG A 21 10.80 4.75 9.97
C ARG A 21 11.11 3.70 8.91
N VAL A 22 11.64 4.13 7.77
CA VAL A 22 12.04 3.19 6.71
C VAL A 22 13.18 2.30 7.18
N MET A 23 14.21 2.86 7.81
CA MET A 23 15.37 2.08 8.26
C MET A 23 15.05 1.14 9.41
N GLU A 24 14.18 1.53 10.35
CA GLU A 24 13.67 0.64 11.41
C GLU A 24 12.95 -0.59 10.82
N MET A 25 12.09 -0.37 9.81
CA MET A 25 11.45 -1.46 9.08
C MET A 25 12.47 -2.39 8.42
N VAL A 26 13.44 -1.82 7.71
CA VAL A 26 14.45 -2.60 6.98
C VAL A 26 15.34 -3.37 7.95
N HIS A 27 15.89 -2.73 8.98
CA HIS A 27 16.75 -3.40 9.96
C HIS A 27 16.05 -4.56 10.68
N SER A 28 14.77 -4.37 11.02
CA SER A 28 14.00 -5.42 11.71
C SER A 28 13.69 -6.62 10.81
N ASN A 29 13.67 -6.43 9.49
CA ASN A 29 13.11 -7.42 8.57
C ASN A 29 14.08 -7.87 7.47
N VAL A 30 15.30 -7.35 7.40
CA VAL A 30 16.26 -7.65 6.31
C VAL A 30 16.57 -9.13 6.18
N ASN A 31 16.56 -9.89 7.28
CA ASN A 31 16.81 -11.32 7.30
C ASN A 31 15.57 -12.18 6.99
N ASN A 32 14.42 -11.55 6.70
CA ASN A 32 13.22 -12.28 6.34
C ASN A 32 13.19 -12.56 4.83
N PRO A 33 13.35 -13.81 4.39
CA PRO A 33 13.47 -14.14 2.97
C PRO A 33 12.15 -14.00 2.18
N SER A 34 11.02 -13.93 2.87
CA SER A 34 9.72 -13.72 2.21
C SER A 34 9.48 -12.27 1.79
N ILE A 35 10.28 -11.32 2.28
CA ILE A 35 10.23 -9.95 1.81
C ILE A 35 11.02 -9.83 0.50
N VAL A 36 10.33 -9.51 -0.56
CA VAL A 36 10.91 -9.41 -1.92
C VAL A 36 10.94 -7.98 -2.45
N ILE A 37 10.14 -7.08 -1.89
CA ILE A 37 10.03 -5.66 -2.27
C ILE A 37 9.96 -4.82 -0.99
N TRP A 38 10.68 -3.70 -0.93
CA TRP A 38 10.50 -2.68 0.09
C TRP A 38 9.52 -1.60 -0.36
N SER A 39 8.67 -1.13 0.55
CA SER A 39 7.83 0.04 0.34
C SER A 39 8.26 1.19 1.25
N LEU A 40 8.40 2.39 0.69
CA LEU A 40 8.79 3.56 1.49
C LEU A 40 7.66 4.08 2.38
N GLY A 41 6.40 3.78 2.05
CA GLY A 41 5.26 4.25 2.81
C GLY A 41 3.95 4.05 2.07
N ASN A 42 2.88 4.59 2.64
CA ASN A 42 1.54 4.55 2.08
C ASN A 42 0.91 5.95 2.12
N GLU A 43 0.49 6.46 0.96
CA GLU A 43 -0.31 7.68 0.81
C GLU A 43 0.22 8.92 1.54
N ALA A 44 1.53 9.06 1.67
CA ALA A 44 2.16 10.09 2.51
C ALA A 44 2.71 11.31 1.73
N GLY A 45 2.34 11.45 0.45
CA GLY A 45 2.75 12.56 -0.42
C GLY A 45 4.08 12.31 -1.14
N PRO A 46 4.38 13.08 -2.19
CA PRO A 46 5.49 12.82 -3.11
C PRO A 46 6.80 13.53 -2.72
N GLY A 47 6.93 13.98 -1.47
CA GLY A 47 7.98 14.93 -1.07
C GLY A 47 9.40 14.36 -1.00
N GLN A 48 10.36 15.29 -0.91
CA GLN A 48 11.79 14.99 -0.93
C GLN A 48 12.30 14.18 0.26
N ASN A 49 11.53 14.08 1.36
CA ASN A 49 11.91 13.25 2.50
C ASN A 49 11.93 11.76 2.12
N PHE A 50 11.11 11.34 1.13
CA PHE A 50 11.16 10.00 0.59
C PHE A 50 12.37 9.75 -0.32
N VAL A 51 12.93 10.77 -0.97
CA VAL A 51 14.22 10.66 -1.66
C VAL A 51 15.31 10.26 -0.66
N ALA A 52 15.40 10.98 0.46
CA ALA A 52 16.38 10.68 1.49
C ALA A 52 16.17 9.29 2.12
N ALA A 53 14.92 8.86 2.31
CA ALA A 53 14.61 7.53 2.82
C ALA A 53 15.02 6.44 1.82
N TYR A 54 14.74 6.63 0.53
CA TYR A 54 15.21 5.75 -0.55
C TYR A 54 16.72 5.61 -0.58
N GLU A 55 17.43 6.74 -0.57
CA GLU A 55 18.90 6.76 -0.57
C GLU A 55 19.49 5.99 0.63
N ALA A 56 18.97 6.23 1.83
CA ALA A 56 19.41 5.54 3.03
C ALA A 56 19.15 4.02 2.94
N LEU A 57 17.99 3.61 2.44
CA LEU A 57 17.65 2.22 2.24
C LEU A 57 18.61 1.57 1.24
N LYS A 58 18.85 2.21 0.09
CA LYS A 58 19.72 1.68 -0.97
C LYS A 58 21.19 1.63 -0.58
N GLN A 59 21.65 2.47 0.35
CA GLN A 59 22.99 2.35 0.93
C GLN A 59 23.13 1.08 1.80
N PHE A 60 22.03 0.58 2.35
CA PHE A 60 22.03 -0.57 3.23
C PHE A 60 21.66 -1.88 2.50
N ASP A 61 20.61 -1.88 1.67
CA ASP A 61 20.13 -3.08 0.94
C ASP A 61 19.98 -2.80 -0.55
N LEU A 62 20.90 -3.34 -1.35
CA LEU A 62 20.87 -3.33 -2.80
C LEU A 62 20.15 -4.55 -3.41
N SER A 63 19.84 -5.54 -2.60
CA SER A 63 19.33 -6.84 -3.08
C SER A 63 17.85 -6.82 -3.48
N ARG A 64 17.08 -5.90 -2.90
CA ARG A 64 15.63 -5.83 -3.11
C ARG A 64 15.24 -4.53 -3.79
N PRO A 65 14.27 -4.57 -4.73
CA PRO A 65 13.71 -3.37 -5.31
C PRO A 65 12.83 -2.62 -4.30
N VAL A 66 12.69 -1.32 -4.56
CA VAL A 66 11.90 -0.41 -3.74
C VAL A 66 10.75 0.14 -4.57
N GLN A 67 9.55 0.20 -4.00
CA GLN A 67 8.37 0.82 -4.57
C GLN A 67 7.85 1.97 -3.69
N TYR A 68 7.17 2.94 -4.30
CA TYR A 68 6.37 3.96 -3.62
C TYR A 68 5.37 4.59 -4.60
N GLU A 69 4.09 4.35 -4.39
CA GLU A 69 3.03 4.68 -5.35
C GLU A 69 2.83 6.19 -5.57
N ARG A 70 3.22 7.03 -4.61
CA ARG A 70 3.08 8.50 -4.73
C ARG A 70 4.24 9.16 -5.46
N ASN A 71 5.36 8.46 -5.65
CA ASN A 71 6.48 9.00 -6.39
C ASN A 71 7.32 7.89 -7.04
N ASN A 72 6.83 7.38 -8.17
CA ASN A 72 7.53 6.34 -8.93
C ASN A 72 8.89 6.80 -9.48
N SER A 73 9.13 8.10 -9.61
CA SER A 73 10.37 8.60 -10.21
C SER A 73 11.62 8.33 -9.37
N ILE A 74 11.46 8.24 -8.04
CA ILE A 74 12.57 8.10 -7.10
C ILE A 74 12.91 6.66 -6.73
N VAL A 75 12.09 5.68 -7.13
CA VAL A 75 12.20 4.27 -6.70
C VAL A 75 12.55 3.35 -7.85
N ASP A 76 12.83 2.07 -7.56
CA ASP A 76 13.32 1.11 -8.55
C ASP A 76 12.22 0.62 -9.50
N MET A 77 11.00 0.51 -9.03
CA MET A 77 9.87 -0.06 -9.76
C MET A 77 8.64 0.84 -9.72
N GLY A 78 7.76 0.68 -10.73
CA GLY A 78 6.50 1.40 -10.77
C GLY A 78 5.44 0.78 -9.88
N SER A 79 4.54 1.61 -9.37
CA SER A 79 3.35 1.15 -8.67
C SER A 79 2.19 2.13 -8.81
N ASN A 80 0.96 1.61 -8.65
CA ASN A 80 -0.25 2.41 -8.58
C ASN A 80 -1.17 1.81 -7.53
N GLN A 81 -1.94 2.66 -6.87
CA GLN A 81 -2.89 2.29 -5.84
C GLN A 81 -4.31 2.48 -6.40
N TYR A 82 -5.12 1.45 -6.31
CA TYR A 82 -6.49 1.40 -6.84
C TYR A 82 -6.63 1.81 -8.30
N PRO A 83 -5.79 1.36 -9.23
CA PRO A 83 -6.04 1.62 -10.65
C PRO A 83 -7.34 0.95 -11.08
N SER A 84 -8.12 1.61 -11.93
CA SER A 84 -9.27 0.95 -12.55
C SER A 84 -8.82 -0.14 -13.52
N ILE A 85 -9.67 -1.13 -13.78
CA ILE A 85 -9.35 -2.16 -14.79
C ILE A 85 -9.11 -1.55 -16.19
N GLY A 86 -9.81 -0.47 -16.52
CA GLY A 86 -9.56 0.29 -17.75
C GLY A 86 -8.15 0.87 -17.81
N TRP A 87 -7.65 1.39 -16.70
CA TRP A 87 -6.28 1.88 -16.59
C TRP A 87 -5.28 0.72 -16.74
N VAL A 88 -5.47 -0.41 -16.05
CA VAL A 88 -4.58 -1.58 -16.15
C VAL A 88 -4.51 -2.09 -17.59
N ARG A 89 -5.65 -2.25 -18.26
CA ARG A 89 -5.72 -2.63 -19.68
C ARG A 89 -5.04 -1.62 -20.60
N GLY A 90 -5.09 -0.33 -20.27
CA GLY A 90 -4.38 0.73 -20.97
C GLY A 90 -2.86 0.65 -20.77
N ALA A 91 -2.43 0.38 -19.54
CA ALA A 91 -1.01 0.20 -19.20
C ALA A 91 -0.40 -1.00 -19.95
N VAL A 92 -1.12 -2.11 -20.01
CA VAL A 92 -0.74 -3.31 -20.78
C VAL A 92 -0.55 -2.99 -22.27
N LYS A 93 -1.37 -2.10 -22.83
CA LYS A 93 -1.27 -1.65 -24.23
C LYS A 93 -0.20 -0.59 -24.47
N GLY A 94 0.53 -0.16 -23.45
CA GLY A 94 1.56 0.88 -23.57
C GLY A 94 1.02 2.31 -23.66
N ASN A 95 -0.21 2.56 -23.20
CA ASN A 95 -0.84 3.89 -23.27
C ASN A 95 -0.27 4.88 -22.24
N TYR A 96 0.54 4.41 -21.29
CA TYR A 96 1.09 5.23 -20.20
C TYR A 96 2.60 5.03 -20.10
N ASP A 97 3.30 6.09 -19.77
CA ASP A 97 4.72 6.02 -19.39
C ASP A 97 4.81 5.54 -17.94
N ILE A 98 5.03 4.24 -17.78
CA ILE A 98 5.16 3.58 -16.47
C ILE A 98 6.54 2.93 -16.33
N LYS A 99 7.05 2.91 -15.09
CA LYS A 99 8.32 2.26 -14.78
C LYS A 99 8.13 0.74 -14.63
N TYR A 100 9.03 -0.04 -15.19
CA TYR A 100 9.05 -1.50 -15.08
C TYR A 100 10.11 -1.97 -14.07
N PRO A 101 9.89 -3.09 -13.35
CA PRO A 101 8.62 -3.84 -13.26
C PRO A 101 7.54 -3.00 -12.56
N PHE A 102 6.28 -3.43 -12.65
CA PHE A 102 5.14 -2.69 -12.12
C PHE A 102 4.32 -3.53 -11.14
N HIS A 103 3.87 -2.91 -10.04
CA HIS A 103 3.08 -3.53 -8.99
C HIS A 103 1.82 -2.72 -8.69
N ILE A 104 0.69 -3.37 -8.44
CA ILE A 104 -0.50 -2.72 -7.93
C ILE A 104 -0.42 -2.77 -6.40
N SER A 105 -0.09 -1.65 -5.77
CA SER A 105 0.15 -1.59 -4.32
C SER A 105 -1.08 -1.90 -3.50
N GLU A 106 -2.26 -1.53 -4.00
CA GLU A 106 -3.56 -1.90 -3.43
C GLU A 106 -4.61 -1.95 -4.54
N TYR A 107 -5.52 -2.94 -4.46
CA TYR A 107 -6.72 -3.04 -5.31
C TYR A 107 -7.81 -3.83 -4.60
N ALA A 108 -9.00 -3.95 -5.19
CA ALA A 108 -10.13 -4.71 -4.65
C ALA A 108 -10.46 -4.33 -3.21
N HIS A 109 -10.63 -3.03 -2.94
CA HIS A 109 -10.91 -2.48 -1.60
C HIS A 109 -12.12 -3.15 -0.96
N SER A 110 -11.90 -3.99 0.05
CA SER A 110 -12.88 -4.93 0.63
C SER A 110 -13.74 -4.28 1.70
N MET A 111 -14.31 -3.10 1.42
CA MET A 111 -15.25 -2.43 2.34
C MET A 111 -16.62 -2.33 1.70
N GLY A 112 -17.65 -2.76 2.41
CA GLY A 112 -19.01 -2.82 1.90
C GLY A 112 -19.17 -3.85 0.76
N ASN A 113 -19.98 -3.56 -0.23
CA ASN A 113 -20.20 -4.44 -1.39
C ASN A 113 -19.07 -4.27 -2.43
N ALA A 114 -17.96 -4.92 -2.20
CA ALA A 114 -16.73 -4.76 -2.97
C ALA A 114 -16.11 -6.10 -3.41
N CYS A 115 -14.86 -6.09 -3.88
CA CYS A 115 -14.07 -7.24 -4.32
C CYS A 115 -14.52 -7.91 -5.62
N GLY A 116 -15.25 -7.22 -6.49
CA GLY A 116 -15.60 -7.71 -7.81
C GLY A 116 -14.46 -7.63 -8.84
N ASN A 117 -14.61 -8.36 -9.96
CA ASN A 117 -13.77 -8.25 -11.15
C ASN A 117 -12.29 -8.64 -10.97
N LEU A 118 -11.95 -9.46 -9.98
CA LEU A 118 -10.58 -9.92 -9.78
C LEU A 118 -10.00 -10.61 -11.01
N ILE A 119 -10.80 -11.41 -11.69
CA ILE A 119 -10.39 -12.11 -12.91
C ILE A 119 -9.96 -11.13 -14.01
N ASP A 120 -10.69 -10.03 -14.19
CA ASP A 120 -10.36 -9.02 -15.19
C ASP A 120 -8.99 -8.36 -14.97
N TYR A 121 -8.63 -8.13 -13.69
CA TYR A 121 -7.29 -7.64 -13.35
C TYR A 121 -6.22 -8.66 -13.66
N TRP A 122 -6.44 -9.92 -13.26
CA TRP A 122 -5.44 -10.97 -13.44
C TRP A 122 -5.24 -11.36 -14.89
N GLU A 123 -6.29 -11.41 -15.70
CA GLU A 123 -6.16 -11.60 -17.16
C GLU A 123 -5.27 -10.51 -17.79
N ALA A 124 -5.41 -9.25 -17.34
CA ALA A 124 -4.57 -8.17 -17.84
C ALA A 124 -3.14 -8.27 -17.30
N ILE A 125 -2.95 -8.55 -16.03
CA ILE A 125 -1.63 -8.70 -15.38
C ILE A 125 -0.83 -9.83 -16.02
N GLU A 126 -1.44 -11.01 -16.17
CA GLU A 126 -0.79 -12.21 -16.72
C GLU A 126 -0.55 -12.12 -18.24
N SER A 127 -1.18 -11.18 -18.94
CA SER A 127 -0.93 -10.94 -20.36
C SER A 127 0.43 -10.28 -20.64
N THR A 128 1.17 -9.87 -19.60
CA THR A 128 2.48 -9.19 -19.70
C THR A 128 3.54 -9.86 -18.83
N ASN A 129 4.80 -9.50 -19.07
CA ASN A 129 5.93 -9.93 -18.25
C ASN A 129 6.47 -8.80 -17.32
N PHE A 130 5.82 -7.66 -17.27
CA PHE A 130 6.27 -6.53 -16.47
C PHE A 130 5.39 -6.24 -15.24
N PHE A 131 4.13 -6.68 -15.23
CA PHE A 131 3.33 -6.67 -14.03
C PHE A 131 3.76 -7.81 -13.10
N CYS A 132 4.14 -7.49 -11.87
CA CYS A 132 4.52 -8.49 -10.87
C CYS A 132 3.39 -8.82 -9.88
N GLY A 133 2.17 -8.34 -10.12
CA GLY A 133 0.98 -8.65 -9.33
C GLY A 133 0.40 -7.45 -8.60
N GLY A 134 -0.40 -7.72 -7.57
CA GLY A 134 -1.04 -6.71 -6.74
C GLY A 134 -1.44 -7.25 -5.38
N ALA A 135 -1.62 -6.33 -4.41
CA ALA A 135 -2.06 -6.63 -3.07
C ALA A 135 -3.52 -6.21 -2.84
N ILE A 136 -4.37 -7.15 -2.47
CA ILE A 136 -5.77 -6.89 -2.15
C ILE A 136 -5.85 -6.11 -0.84
N TRP A 137 -6.60 -5.02 -0.80
CA TRP A 137 -6.90 -4.29 0.40
C TRP A 137 -8.34 -4.55 0.87
N ASP A 138 -8.59 -5.35 1.87
CA ASP A 138 -7.65 -6.15 2.62
C ASP A 138 -8.04 -7.62 2.51
N TRP A 139 -7.05 -8.51 2.53
CA TRP A 139 -7.29 -9.95 2.45
C TRP A 139 -7.88 -10.53 3.72
N VAL A 140 -7.58 -9.91 4.87
CA VAL A 140 -7.98 -10.39 6.19
C VAL A 140 -8.95 -9.41 6.83
N ASP A 141 -10.02 -9.92 7.44
CA ASP A 141 -10.93 -9.10 8.24
C ASP A 141 -10.19 -8.37 9.35
N GLN A 142 -10.35 -7.06 9.41
CA GLN A 142 -9.71 -6.20 10.43
C GLN A 142 -10.63 -6.02 11.64
N SER A 143 -11.14 -7.12 12.17
CA SER A 143 -12.07 -7.14 13.29
C SER A 143 -11.68 -8.21 14.32
N MET A 144 -12.19 -8.06 15.53
CA MET A 144 -12.00 -9.00 16.61
C MET A 144 -13.35 -9.57 17.05
N TYR A 145 -13.38 -10.82 17.48
CA TYR A 145 -14.59 -11.38 18.05
C TYR A 145 -14.94 -10.69 19.37
N ASN A 146 -16.21 -10.28 19.49
CA ASN A 146 -16.81 -9.79 20.71
C ASN A 146 -18.18 -10.44 20.92
N TYR A 147 -18.77 -10.25 22.08
CA TYR A 147 -20.06 -10.85 22.45
C TYR A 147 -21.05 -9.75 22.84
N ASP A 148 -22.25 -9.79 22.27
CA ASP A 148 -23.32 -8.92 22.66
C ASP A 148 -23.72 -9.25 24.13
N LYS A 149 -23.69 -8.26 25.02
CA LYS A 149 -23.90 -8.42 26.45
C LYS A 149 -25.33 -8.85 26.82
N LYS A 150 -26.31 -8.61 25.94
CA LYS A 150 -27.71 -8.94 26.19
C LYS A 150 -28.08 -10.32 25.68
N THR A 151 -27.58 -10.67 24.51
CA THR A 151 -27.96 -11.91 23.81
C THR A 151 -26.93 -13.01 23.93
N GLY A 152 -25.69 -12.70 24.36
CA GLY A 152 -24.57 -13.63 24.38
C GLY A 152 -24.06 -14.04 22.99
N LYS A 153 -24.60 -13.47 21.91
CA LYS A 153 -24.19 -13.81 20.54
C LYS A 153 -22.84 -13.20 20.22
N ARG A 154 -22.03 -14.00 19.58
CA ARG A 154 -20.72 -13.56 19.02
C ARG A 154 -20.94 -12.70 17.77
N TYR A 155 -20.17 -11.64 17.63
CA TYR A 155 -20.13 -10.79 16.45
C TYR A 155 -18.69 -10.32 16.18
N LEU A 156 -18.44 -9.80 14.98
CA LEU A 156 -17.17 -9.16 14.62
C LEU A 156 -17.24 -7.68 15.01
N ALA A 157 -16.34 -7.26 15.87
CA ALA A 157 -16.27 -5.90 16.40
C ALA A 157 -15.03 -5.18 15.84
N TYR A 158 -15.15 -3.89 15.61
CA TYR A 158 -14.07 -3.00 15.17
C TYR A 158 -14.24 -1.65 15.86
N GLY A 159 -13.47 -0.63 15.53
CA GLY A 159 -13.53 0.73 16.09
C GLY A 159 -14.94 1.10 16.56
N GLY A 160 -15.39 2.09 17.07
CA GLY A 160 -16.77 2.38 17.50
C GLY A 160 -17.43 1.37 18.48
N ASP A 161 -17.33 0.08 18.19
CA ASP A 161 -17.84 -1.01 19.05
C ASP A 161 -17.12 -1.08 20.41
N PHE A 162 -15.93 -0.51 20.50
CA PHE A 162 -15.14 -0.37 21.71
C PHE A 162 -15.28 1.00 22.37
N GLY A 163 -16.15 1.86 21.84
CA GLY A 163 -16.46 3.19 22.38
C GLY A 163 -15.51 4.31 21.92
N ASP A 164 -14.65 4.05 20.97
CA ASP A 164 -13.75 5.06 20.41
C ASP A 164 -14.48 6.05 19.48
N ILE A 165 -14.18 7.32 19.66
CA ILE A 165 -14.75 8.45 18.89
C ILE A 165 -13.62 9.45 18.60
N PRO A 166 -13.42 9.88 17.33
CA PRO A 166 -14.17 9.49 16.13
C PRO A 166 -13.78 8.12 15.56
N ASN A 167 -14.64 7.55 14.71
CA ASN A 167 -14.37 6.37 13.90
C ASN A 167 -15.15 6.46 12.57
N ASP A 168 -14.80 5.62 11.59
CA ASP A 168 -15.40 5.67 10.25
C ASP A 168 -16.75 4.94 10.15
N GLY A 169 -17.19 4.27 11.22
CA GLY A 169 -18.47 3.55 11.29
C GLY A 169 -18.54 2.27 10.44
N GLN A 170 -17.48 1.94 9.73
CA GLN A 170 -17.32 0.71 8.94
C GLN A 170 -15.83 0.40 8.78
N PHE A 171 -15.53 -0.87 8.52
CA PHE A 171 -14.18 -1.32 8.22
C PHE A 171 -14.20 -2.59 7.36
N VAL A 172 -13.02 -3.11 7.00
CA VAL A 172 -12.90 -4.34 6.22
C VAL A 172 -13.36 -5.53 7.06
N MET A 173 -14.55 -6.04 6.74
CA MET A 173 -15.18 -7.23 7.34
C MET A 173 -16.03 -7.92 6.27
N ASN A 174 -16.00 -9.23 6.23
CA ASN A 174 -16.83 -10.09 5.37
C ASN A 174 -17.80 -10.92 6.20
#